data_5919e92b666448696f30a0b36d050572
#
_entry.id   5919e92b666448696f30a0b36d050572
#
_cell.length_a   1.000
_cell.length_b   1.000
_cell.length_c   1.000
_cell.angle_alpha   90.00
_cell.angle_beta   90.00
_cell.angle_gamma   90.00
#
_symmetry.space_group_name_H-M   'P 1'
#
loop_
_entity.id
_entity.type
_entity.pdbx_description
1 polymer ?
#
loop_
_entity_poly.entity_id
_entity_poly.type
_entity_poly.pdbx_seq_one_letter_code
_entity_poly.pdbx_strand_id
1 'polypeptide(L)'
;MTVKKAVIIGLLLEILIGCLAGVFYFKFYIYTPTYSIRAMQKAMQSGDVEELKNRVDLDGLFKLNNGKLAQLVDKNDPAYGKIADGSFASYCQEDFLNYVQNGKWQDREKITPESALEDRIGFRSVSFRSLDYIYRDPPPGQENVKEQSITDKMLSMGISLLNKYVLGHERDEENVHEETKAAQEAATDTIVTAGVRVYEPNLGDTFVLKLKLRRQEDGSWKLYDIENYQEYAELLLKQNDRDFIRYKEKVRSILTSTQEKLDELREAHPEPDMDSMIEARKSKKESGQQLEELKVPVAGGYLNQLIKERKDLFYELMDSYYDLASQTQDMNTAKEKAKEPVPKKQRRPVYNEAVWNGRLAKSKEKINEAQKKWADNKAKL
;
A
#
# COMPACT_ATOMS: atom_id res chain seq x y z
N MET A 1 -16.94 -18.12 67.14
CA MET A 1 -17.53 -17.62 65.89
C MET A 1 -18.12 -18.81 65.14
N THR A 2 -19.42 -18.80 64.85
CA THR A 2 -20.05 -19.98 64.20
C THR A 2 -19.56 -20.08 62.77
N VAL A 3 -19.32 -21.31 62.28
CA VAL A 3 -18.81 -21.60 60.92
C VAL A 3 -19.59 -20.82 59.83
N LYS A 4 -20.89 -20.68 60.02
CA LYS A 4 -21.77 -19.89 59.12
C LYS A 4 -21.35 -18.40 59.03
N LYS A 5 -20.95 -17.77 60.15
CA LYS A 5 -20.49 -16.38 60.15
C LYS A 5 -19.13 -16.22 59.46
N ALA A 6 -18.23 -17.19 59.60
CA ALA A 6 -16.95 -17.21 58.94
C ALA A 6 -17.08 -17.33 57.42
N VAL A 7 -18.00 -18.18 56.92
CA VAL A 7 -18.28 -18.34 55.49
C VAL A 7 -18.90 -17.07 54.90
N ILE A 8 -19.85 -16.42 55.61
CA ILE A 8 -20.44 -15.15 55.13
C ILE A 8 -19.40 -14.04 55.07
N ILE A 9 -18.52 -13.94 56.05
CA ILE A 9 -17.43 -12.93 56.05
C ILE A 9 -16.46 -13.22 54.89
N GLY A 10 -16.10 -14.48 54.63
CA GLY A 10 -15.26 -14.88 53.51
C GLY A 10 -15.85 -14.45 52.15
N LEU A 11 -17.15 -14.75 51.92
CA LEU A 11 -17.88 -14.35 50.72
C LEU A 11 -17.94 -12.81 50.53
N LEU A 12 -18.20 -12.08 51.61
CA LEU A 12 -18.21 -10.61 51.57
C LEU A 12 -16.84 -10.05 51.24
N LEU A 13 -15.77 -10.66 51.74
CA LEU A 13 -14.39 -10.27 51.46
C LEU A 13 -14.03 -10.52 49.98
N GLU A 14 -14.41 -11.67 49.44
CA GLU A 14 -14.21 -11.98 47.99
C GLU A 14 -14.96 -11.00 47.11
N ILE A 15 -16.20 -10.66 47.43
CA ILE A 15 -16.98 -9.66 46.68
C ILE A 15 -16.31 -8.28 46.76
N LEU A 16 -15.85 -7.90 47.95
CA LEU A 16 -15.15 -6.62 48.15
C LEU A 16 -13.85 -6.57 47.36
N ILE A 17 -13.04 -7.62 47.38
CA ILE A 17 -11.80 -7.74 46.59
C ILE A 17 -12.14 -7.68 45.10
N GLY A 18 -13.15 -8.39 44.65
CA GLY A 18 -13.63 -8.36 43.26
C GLY A 18 -14.08 -6.97 42.85
N CYS A 19 -14.83 -6.26 43.66
CA CYS A 19 -15.24 -4.87 43.41
C CYS A 19 -14.05 -3.90 43.36
N LEU A 20 -13.11 -4.02 44.30
CA LEU A 20 -11.90 -3.18 44.34
C LEU A 20 -11.01 -3.48 43.14
N ALA A 21 -10.81 -4.72 42.75
CA ALA A 21 -10.07 -5.11 41.55
C ALA A 21 -10.74 -4.58 40.28
N GLY A 22 -12.08 -4.65 40.23
CA GLY A 22 -12.87 -4.07 39.14
C GLY A 22 -12.70 -2.56 39.04
N VAL A 23 -12.86 -1.82 40.14
CA VAL A 23 -12.67 -0.37 40.19
C VAL A 23 -11.24 0.00 39.78
N PHE A 24 -10.25 -0.74 40.29
CA PHE A 24 -8.85 -0.52 40.00
C PHE A 24 -8.57 -0.77 38.51
N TYR A 25 -9.09 -1.88 37.95
CA TYR A 25 -8.99 -2.18 36.54
C TYR A 25 -9.61 -1.07 35.67
N PHE A 26 -10.86 -0.67 35.98
CA PHE A 26 -11.54 0.36 35.23
C PHE A 26 -10.86 1.73 35.37
N LYS A 27 -10.42 2.13 36.56
CA LYS A 27 -9.88 3.46 36.82
C LYS A 27 -8.41 3.64 36.39
N PHE A 28 -7.60 2.58 36.44
CA PHE A 28 -6.16 2.69 36.22
C PHE A 28 -5.69 1.99 34.96
N TYR A 29 -6.35 0.94 34.49
CA TYR A 29 -5.91 0.19 33.31
C TYR A 29 -6.57 0.64 32.02
N ILE A 30 -7.90 0.77 31.97
CA ILE A 30 -8.65 1.13 30.75
C ILE A 30 -8.27 2.53 30.24
N TYR A 31 -7.91 3.43 31.13
CA TYR A 31 -7.51 4.79 30.80
C TYR A 31 -6.00 4.96 30.60
N THR A 32 -5.29 3.87 30.28
CA THR A 32 -3.86 3.94 29.93
C THR A 32 -3.64 4.01 28.43
N PRO A 33 -2.57 4.67 27.96
CA PRO A 33 -2.18 4.63 26.54
C PRO A 33 -1.94 3.19 26.05
N THR A 34 -1.33 2.35 26.87
CA THR A 34 -1.06 0.93 26.58
C THR A 34 -2.34 0.15 26.33
N TYR A 35 -3.38 0.39 27.13
CA TYR A 35 -4.69 -0.22 26.90
C TYR A 35 -5.29 0.21 25.56
N SER A 36 -5.26 1.52 25.25
CA SER A 36 -5.76 2.03 23.97
C SER A 36 -5.07 1.40 22.77
N ILE A 37 -3.74 1.23 22.81
CA ILE A 37 -2.99 0.58 21.73
C ILE A 37 -3.36 -0.90 21.62
N ARG A 38 -3.50 -1.62 22.75
CA ARG A 38 -3.97 -3.02 22.75
C ARG A 38 -5.40 -3.15 22.23
N ALA A 39 -6.29 -2.25 22.61
CA ALA A 39 -7.66 -2.21 22.11
C ALA A 39 -7.70 -1.95 20.60
N MET A 40 -6.87 -1.03 20.11
CA MET A 40 -6.65 -0.76 18.68
C MET A 40 -6.17 -2.02 17.94
N GLN A 41 -5.15 -2.73 18.46
CA GLN A 41 -4.68 -3.99 17.88
C GLN A 41 -5.78 -5.05 17.84
N LYS A 42 -6.51 -5.21 18.93
CA LYS A 42 -7.62 -6.16 19.00
C LYS A 42 -8.72 -5.81 17.99
N ALA A 43 -9.06 -4.54 17.86
CA ALA A 43 -10.01 -4.05 16.87
C ALA A 43 -9.56 -4.37 15.44
N MET A 44 -8.28 -4.15 15.11
CA MET A 44 -7.71 -4.54 13.83
C MET A 44 -7.73 -6.05 13.58
N GLN A 45 -7.46 -6.86 14.61
CA GLN A 45 -7.49 -8.32 14.50
C GLN A 45 -8.91 -8.88 14.32
N SER A 46 -9.89 -8.30 15.01
CA SER A 46 -11.29 -8.73 14.95
C SER A 46 -12.09 -8.12 13.80
N GLY A 47 -11.54 -7.12 13.08
CA GLY A 47 -12.27 -6.38 12.05
C GLY A 47 -13.26 -5.35 12.60
N ASP A 48 -13.11 -4.96 13.87
CA ASP A 48 -14.00 -4.00 14.53
C ASP A 48 -13.59 -2.56 14.18
N VAL A 49 -14.14 -2.08 13.07
CA VAL A 49 -13.87 -0.72 12.54
C VAL A 49 -14.37 0.37 13.49
N GLU A 50 -15.48 0.14 14.21
CA GLU A 50 -16.03 1.14 15.12
C GLU A 50 -15.15 1.31 16.36
N GLU A 51 -14.69 0.22 16.98
CA GLU A 51 -13.73 0.32 18.08
C GLU A 51 -12.41 0.92 17.62
N LEU A 52 -11.95 0.63 16.38
CA LEU A 52 -10.77 1.25 15.82
C LEU A 52 -10.93 2.78 15.72
N LYS A 53 -12.04 3.29 15.21
CA LYS A 53 -12.34 4.73 15.12
C LYS A 53 -12.42 5.40 16.50
N ASN A 54 -12.85 4.66 17.52
CA ASN A 54 -12.84 5.15 18.89
C ASN A 54 -11.42 5.34 19.41
N ARG A 55 -10.44 4.56 18.93
CA ARG A 55 -9.04 4.57 19.38
C ARG A 55 -8.09 5.35 18.47
N VAL A 56 -8.49 5.61 17.24
CA VAL A 56 -7.66 6.27 16.22
C VAL A 56 -8.44 7.42 15.58
N ASP A 57 -7.83 8.59 15.53
CA ASP A 57 -8.30 9.70 14.70
C ASP A 57 -7.85 9.46 13.25
N LEU A 58 -8.58 8.60 12.54
CA LEU A 58 -8.19 8.16 11.20
C LEU A 58 -8.07 9.34 10.23
N ASP A 59 -9.04 10.22 10.18
CA ASP A 59 -9.03 11.36 9.25
C ASP A 59 -7.87 12.30 9.54
N GLY A 60 -7.65 12.66 10.81
CA GLY A 60 -6.52 13.47 11.24
C GLY A 60 -5.18 12.79 10.94
N LEU A 61 -5.05 11.50 11.27
CA LEU A 61 -3.83 10.72 11.08
C LEU A 61 -3.41 10.62 9.61
N PHE A 62 -4.34 10.24 8.72
CA PHE A 62 -4.04 10.10 7.30
C PHE A 62 -3.74 11.44 6.64
N LYS A 63 -4.51 12.49 6.96
CA LYS A 63 -4.29 13.85 6.47
C LYS A 63 -2.95 14.43 6.90
N LEU A 64 -2.57 14.25 8.17
CA LEU A 64 -1.32 14.75 8.70
C LEU A 64 -0.12 14.05 8.05
N ASN A 65 -0.15 12.72 7.94
CA ASN A 65 0.91 11.95 7.34
C ASN A 65 1.01 12.16 5.81
N ASN A 66 -0.12 12.40 5.13
CA ASN A 66 -0.13 12.85 3.73
C ASN A 66 0.61 14.20 3.55
N GLY A 67 0.42 15.14 4.47
CA GLY A 67 1.17 16.40 4.48
C GLY A 67 2.69 16.22 4.65
N LYS A 68 3.13 15.27 5.48
CA LYS A 68 4.54 14.88 5.62
C LYS A 68 5.06 14.23 4.33
N LEU A 69 4.27 13.35 3.71
CA LEU A 69 4.62 12.68 2.46
C LEU A 69 4.76 13.65 1.28
N ALA A 70 3.93 14.70 1.22
CA ALA A 70 4.01 15.74 0.19
C ALA A 70 5.36 16.47 0.14
N GLN A 71 6.12 16.45 1.23
CA GLN A 71 7.46 17.04 1.31
C GLN A 71 8.56 16.13 0.76
N LEU A 72 8.28 14.84 0.62
CA LEU A 72 9.25 13.81 0.21
C LEU A 72 9.10 13.42 -1.26
N VAL A 73 7.90 13.45 -1.78
CA VAL A 73 7.59 12.98 -3.14
C VAL A 73 7.88 14.08 -4.16
N ASP A 74 8.55 13.72 -5.26
CA ASP A 74 8.85 14.66 -6.37
C ASP A 74 7.55 15.18 -6.98
N LYS A 75 7.53 16.48 -7.30
CA LYS A 75 6.38 17.15 -7.95
C LYS A 75 6.06 16.57 -9.34
N ASN A 76 7.02 15.93 -9.98
CA ASN A 76 6.83 15.24 -11.25
C ASN A 76 6.33 13.80 -11.08
N ASP A 77 6.20 13.30 -9.85
CA ASP A 77 5.64 11.98 -9.59
C ASP A 77 4.17 11.95 -10.04
N PRO A 78 3.73 10.93 -10.78
CA PRO A 78 2.35 10.81 -11.25
C PRO A 78 1.29 10.88 -10.13
N ALA A 79 1.66 10.47 -8.91
CA ALA A 79 0.77 10.51 -7.75
C ALA A 79 0.78 11.87 -7.01
N TYR A 80 1.72 12.78 -7.32
CA TYR A 80 1.88 14.02 -6.55
C TYR A 80 0.62 14.88 -6.51
N GLY A 81 -0.11 14.99 -7.62
CA GLY A 81 -1.37 15.75 -7.68
C GLY A 81 -2.40 15.26 -6.64
N LYS A 82 -2.45 13.94 -6.44
CA LYS A 82 -3.34 13.30 -5.46
C LYS A 82 -2.89 13.46 -4.01
N ILE A 83 -1.59 13.61 -3.79
CA ILE A 83 -1.05 13.97 -2.48
C ILE A 83 -1.40 15.42 -2.18
N ALA A 84 -1.18 16.31 -3.14
CA ALA A 84 -1.37 17.74 -2.98
C ALA A 84 -2.83 18.14 -2.73
N ASP A 85 -3.80 17.46 -3.37
CA ASP A 85 -5.24 17.69 -3.18
C ASP A 85 -5.84 16.89 -1.99
N GLY A 86 -5.04 16.03 -1.35
CA GLY A 86 -5.45 15.22 -0.19
C GLY A 86 -6.22 13.95 -0.55
N SER A 87 -6.52 13.68 -1.81
CA SER A 87 -7.28 12.49 -2.22
C SER A 87 -6.49 11.19 -2.00
N PHE A 88 -5.15 11.24 -2.00
CA PHE A 88 -4.31 10.10 -1.65
C PHE A 88 -4.50 9.66 -0.18
N ALA A 89 -4.67 10.60 0.75
CA ALA A 89 -4.98 10.28 2.15
C ALA A 89 -6.28 9.50 2.28
N SER A 90 -7.34 9.95 1.59
CA SER A 90 -8.63 9.27 1.57
C SER A 90 -8.55 7.88 0.92
N TYR A 91 -7.78 7.75 -0.15
CA TYR A 91 -7.51 6.47 -0.81
C TYR A 91 -6.84 5.45 0.14
N CYS A 92 -5.75 5.86 0.82
CA CYS A 92 -5.04 4.99 1.78
C CYS A 92 -5.93 4.65 2.99
N GLN A 93 -6.72 5.60 3.47
CA GLN A 93 -7.64 5.38 4.59
C GLN A 93 -8.73 4.36 4.22
N GLU A 94 -9.33 4.46 3.05
CA GLU A 94 -10.33 3.52 2.56
C GLU A 94 -9.74 2.10 2.41
N ASP A 95 -8.57 1.99 1.80
CA ASP A 95 -7.89 0.71 1.63
C ASP A 95 -7.51 0.08 2.97
N PHE A 96 -7.05 0.88 3.93
CA PHE A 96 -6.78 0.44 5.30
C PHE A 96 -8.03 -0.06 6.02
N LEU A 97 -9.16 0.66 5.93
CA LEU A 97 -10.42 0.25 6.54
C LEU A 97 -10.94 -1.06 5.94
N ASN A 98 -10.82 -1.21 4.62
CA ASN A 98 -11.14 -2.46 3.93
C ASN A 98 -10.24 -3.62 4.41
N TYR A 99 -8.94 -3.37 4.59
CA TYR A 99 -8.02 -4.36 5.18
C TYR A 99 -8.43 -4.76 6.59
N VAL A 100 -8.76 -3.79 7.45
CA VAL A 100 -9.21 -4.07 8.83
C VAL A 100 -10.46 -4.92 8.81
N GLN A 101 -11.45 -4.54 8.02
CA GLN A 101 -12.75 -5.23 7.95
C GLN A 101 -12.63 -6.67 7.41
N ASN A 102 -11.86 -6.86 6.33
CA ASN A 102 -11.79 -8.13 5.60
C ASN A 102 -10.63 -9.04 6.02
N GLY A 103 -9.67 -8.51 6.76
CA GLY A 103 -8.48 -9.23 7.21
C GLY A 103 -7.40 -9.45 6.16
N LYS A 104 -7.60 -8.94 4.97
CA LYS A 104 -6.66 -9.02 3.84
C LYS A 104 -6.80 -7.77 2.97
N TRP A 105 -5.70 -7.39 2.33
CA TRP A 105 -5.73 -6.37 1.32
C TRP A 105 -6.56 -6.82 0.12
N GLN A 106 -7.30 -5.89 -0.47
CA GLN A 106 -8.03 -6.17 -1.70
C GLN A 106 -7.07 -6.32 -2.88
N ASP A 107 -7.36 -7.29 -3.75
CA ASP A 107 -6.62 -7.43 -5.00
C ASP A 107 -6.92 -6.23 -5.91
N ARG A 108 -5.89 -5.70 -6.53
CA ARG A 108 -6.00 -4.59 -7.47
C ARG A 108 -6.15 -5.12 -8.89
N GLU A 109 -7.23 -4.77 -9.55
CA GLU A 109 -7.40 -5.09 -10.98
C GLU A 109 -6.37 -4.34 -11.84
N LYS A 110 -6.05 -3.09 -11.45
CA LYS A 110 -5.08 -2.24 -12.12
C LYS A 110 -4.20 -1.53 -11.10
N ILE A 111 -2.95 -1.31 -11.48
CA ILE A 111 -2.03 -0.50 -10.70
C ILE A 111 -2.16 0.95 -11.19
N THR A 112 -2.54 1.83 -10.28
CA THR A 112 -2.64 3.28 -10.50
C THR A 112 -1.42 3.99 -9.93
N PRO A 113 -1.18 5.27 -10.25
CA PRO A 113 -0.11 6.04 -9.61
C PRO A 113 -0.22 6.05 -8.08
N GLU A 114 -1.44 6.18 -7.55
CA GLU A 114 -1.70 6.16 -6.11
C GLU A 114 -1.32 4.82 -5.50
N SER A 115 -1.76 3.72 -6.10
CA SER A 115 -1.45 2.38 -5.60
C SER A 115 0.03 2.03 -5.72
N ALA A 116 0.72 2.55 -6.74
CA ALA A 116 2.16 2.41 -6.89
C ALA A 116 2.92 3.19 -5.81
N LEU A 117 2.47 4.39 -5.44
CA LEU A 117 3.04 5.15 -4.35
C LEU A 117 2.78 4.47 -2.99
N GLU A 118 1.57 3.95 -2.78
CA GLU A 118 1.21 3.18 -1.58
C GLU A 118 2.17 1.99 -1.37
N ASP A 119 2.52 1.27 -2.44
CA ASP A 119 3.50 0.19 -2.37
C ASP A 119 4.92 0.72 -2.09
N ARG A 120 5.31 1.86 -2.67
CA ARG A 120 6.64 2.48 -2.46
C ARG A 120 6.86 2.93 -1.01
N ILE A 121 5.83 3.39 -0.33
CA ILE A 121 5.90 3.76 1.09
C ILE A 121 5.67 2.56 2.02
N GLY A 122 5.60 1.35 1.50
CA GLY A 122 5.46 0.11 2.27
C GLY A 122 4.13 -0.03 3.00
N PHE A 123 3.10 0.72 2.62
CA PHE A 123 1.84 0.75 3.37
C PHE A 123 1.18 -0.62 3.47
N ARG A 124 1.18 -1.40 2.38
CA ARG A 124 0.63 -2.76 2.35
C ARG A 124 1.59 -3.84 2.84
N SER A 125 2.88 -3.52 2.99
CA SER A 125 3.88 -4.49 3.50
C SER A 125 3.81 -4.63 5.02
N VAL A 126 3.32 -3.60 5.72
CA VAL A 126 3.19 -3.62 7.18
C VAL A 126 2.03 -4.53 7.60
N SER A 127 2.35 -5.51 8.42
CA SER A 127 1.33 -6.37 9.04
C SER A 127 0.74 -5.67 10.28
N PHE A 128 -0.22 -4.78 10.08
CA PHE A 128 -0.87 -4.05 11.18
C PHE A 128 -1.54 -4.96 12.21
N ARG A 129 -1.85 -6.21 11.85
CA ARG A 129 -2.47 -7.19 12.74
C ARG A 129 -1.47 -7.90 13.65
N SER A 130 -0.19 -7.91 13.29
CA SER A 130 0.88 -8.60 14.01
C SER A 130 1.90 -7.64 14.63
N LEU A 131 1.45 -6.49 15.14
CA LEU A 131 2.29 -5.58 15.90
C LEU A 131 2.64 -6.23 17.24
N ASP A 132 3.80 -6.88 17.33
CA ASP A 132 4.13 -7.78 18.43
C ASP A 132 4.59 -7.06 19.71
N TYR A 133 5.06 -5.81 19.58
CA TYR A 133 5.70 -5.14 20.71
C TYR A 133 5.28 -3.68 20.83
N ILE A 134 4.80 -3.30 22.01
CA ILE A 134 4.40 -1.95 22.37
C ILE A 134 5.14 -1.53 23.64
N TYR A 135 5.87 -0.44 23.57
CA TYR A 135 6.53 0.13 24.73
C TYR A 135 6.33 1.65 24.76
N ARG A 136 6.41 2.22 25.93
CA ARG A 136 6.53 3.67 26.10
C ARG A 136 8.00 4.01 25.92
N ASP A 137 8.33 5.04 25.10
CA ASP A 137 9.71 5.52 24.98
C ASP A 137 10.24 5.86 26.37
N PRO A 138 11.30 5.23 26.86
CA PRO A 138 11.90 5.60 28.13
C PRO A 138 12.42 7.04 28.02
N PRO A 139 12.35 7.83 29.08
CA PRO A 139 12.98 9.13 29.10
C PRO A 139 14.48 9.03 28.74
N PRO A 140 15.06 10.03 28.05
CA PRO A 140 16.48 10.02 27.68
C PRO A 140 17.37 9.71 28.89
N GLY A 141 18.18 8.64 28.83
CA GLY A 141 19.06 8.18 29.90
C GLY A 141 18.58 6.95 30.68
N GLN A 142 17.40 6.41 30.40
CA GLN A 142 16.89 5.18 31.04
C GLN A 142 16.79 3.98 30.08
N GLU A 143 17.61 3.91 29.05
CA GLU A 143 17.53 2.92 27.96
C GLU A 143 17.68 1.44 28.40
N ASN A 144 18.10 1.18 29.65
CA ASN A 144 18.41 -0.15 30.19
C ASN A 144 17.45 -0.65 31.29
N VAL A 145 16.35 0.03 31.54
CA VAL A 145 15.38 -0.46 32.53
C VAL A 145 14.58 -1.60 31.91
N LYS A 146 14.84 -2.83 32.38
CA LYS A 146 13.97 -4.00 32.05
C LYS A 146 12.53 -3.63 32.37
N GLU A 147 11.66 -3.65 31.35
CA GLU A 147 10.22 -3.49 31.53
C GLU A 147 9.72 -4.48 32.60
N GLN A 148 9.38 -3.97 33.74
CA GLN A 148 8.57 -4.75 34.69
C GLN A 148 7.19 -4.92 34.05
N SER A 149 6.76 -6.17 33.90
CA SER A 149 5.42 -6.51 33.45
C SER A 149 4.39 -5.69 34.23
N ILE A 150 3.34 -5.21 33.56
CA ILE A 150 2.21 -4.53 34.24
C ILE A 150 1.66 -5.38 35.36
N THR A 151 1.69 -6.73 35.21
CA THR A 151 1.36 -7.72 36.25
C THR A 151 2.29 -7.62 37.43
N ASP A 152 3.61 -7.44 37.23
CA ASP A 152 4.58 -7.31 38.30
C ASP A 152 4.44 -5.97 39.04
N LYS A 153 4.12 -4.89 38.31
CA LYS A 153 3.78 -3.59 38.92
C LYS A 153 2.48 -3.64 39.72
N MET A 154 1.44 -4.28 39.19
CA MET A 154 0.19 -4.50 39.90
C MET A 154 0.37 -5.37 41.13
N LEU A 155 1.16 -6.44 41.03
CA LEU A 155 1.44 -7.35 42.13
C LEU A 155 2.28 -6.62 43.21
N SER A 156 3.29 -5.87 42.85
CA SER A 156 4.14 -5.10 43.79
C SER A 156 3.32 -4.00 44.49
N MET A 157 2.44 -3.31 43.76
CA MET A 157 1.57 -2.28 44.31
C MET A 157 0.47 -2.88 45.19
N GLY A 158 -0.12 -4.03 44.80
CA GLY A 158 -1.06 -4.77 45.62
C GLY A 158 -0.43 -5.29 46.92
N ILE A 159 0.79 -5.84 46.85
CA ILE A 159 1.57 -6.29 48.01
C ILE A 159 1.94 -5.11 48.88
N SER A 160 2.33 -3.97 48.32
CA SER A 160 2.67 -2.75 49.07
C SER A 160 1.46 -2.19 49.84
N LEU A 161 0.29 -2.14 49.20
CA LEU A 161 -0.98 -1.75 49.84
C LEU A 161 -1.40 -2.73 50.94
N LEU A 162 -1.26 -4.04 50.69
CA LEU A 162 -1.56 -5.07 51.68
C LEU A 162 -0.61 -4.95 52.88
N ASN A 163 0.67 -4.73 52.66
CA ASN A 163 1.68 -4.54 53.73
C ASN A 163 1.37 -3.27 54.53
N LYS A 164 1.03 -2.15 53.87
CA LYS A 164 0.75 -0.87 54.52
C LYS A 164 -0.51 -0.88 55.36
N TYR A 165 -1.60 -1.44 54.81
CA TYR A 165 -2.94 -1.35 55.45
C TYR A 165 -3.33 -2.57 56.27
N VAL A 166 -2.75 -3.75 56.02
CA VAL A 166 -3.14 -5.00 56.72
C VAL A 166 -2.04 -5.46 57.70
N LEU A 167 -0.77 -5.28 57.38
CA LEU A 167 0.36 -5.78 58.21
C LEU A 167 1.09 -4.70 59.01
N GLY A 168 0.74 -3.43 58.84
CA GLY A 168 1.28 -2.32 59.65
C GLY A 168 2.79 -2.10 59.53
N HIS A 169 3.43 -2.55 58.46
CA HIS A 169 4.86 -2.34 58.23
C HIS A 169 5.07 -1.06 57.45
N GLU A 170 5.61 -0.04 58.10
CA GLU A 170 6.11 1.15 57.39
C GLU A 170 7.42 0.78 56.70
N ARG A 171 7.40 0.83 55.37
CA ARG A 171 8.60 0.87 54.51
C ARG A 171 8.74 2.25 53.91
N ASP A 172 9.97 2.73 53.92
CA ASP A 172 10.45 4.04 53.47
C ASP A 172 9.55 4.79 52.49
N GLU A 173 9.03 5.92 52.95
CA GLU A 173 8.07 6.78 52.22
C GLU A 173 8.66 7.42 50.95
N GLU A 174 10.00 7.46 50.80
CA GLU A 174 10.67 8.14 49.70
C GLU A 174 10.42 7.47 48.33
N ASN A 175 10.44 6.13 48.25
CA ASN A 175 10.22 5.42 46.98
C ASN A 175 8.74 5.38 46.56
N VAL A 176 7.82 5.42 47.51
CA VAL A 176 6.34 5.45 47.19
C VAL A 176 5.96 6.84 46.70
N HIS A 177 6.63 7.89 47.12
CA HIS A 177 6.37 9.26 46.65
C HIS A 177 6.84 9.48 45.22
N GLU A 178 7.96 8.92 44.79
CA GLU A 178 8.41 9.03 43.39
C GLU A 178 7.52 8.25 42.43
N GLU A 179 7.11 7.03 42.77
CA GLU A 179 6.19 6.23 41.95
C GLU A 179 4.79 6.83 41.84
N THR A 180 4.30 7.40 42.96
CA THR A 180 3.00 8.09 42.99
C THR A 180 3.07 9.41 42.24
N LYS A 181 4.16 10.12 42.28
CA LYS A 181 4.42 11.37 41.58
C LYS A 181 4.52 11.10 40.05
N ALA A 182 5.26 10.07 39.63
CA ALA A 182 5.35 9.65 38.24
C ALA A 182 3.98 9.19 37.67
N ALA A 183 3.17 8.50 38.48
CA ALA A 183 1.80 8.12 38.10
C ALA A 183 0.85 9.33 38.05
N GLN A 184 1.07 10.32 38.91
CA GLN A 184 0.27 11.54 38.98
C GLN A 184 0.69 12.55 37.90
N GLU A 185 1.97 12.63 37.56
CA GLU A 185 2.47 13.40 36.41
C GLU A 185 1.98 12.79 35.08
N ALA A 186 1.99 11.45 34.95
CA ALA A 186 1.38 10.77 33.80
C ALA A 186 -0.14 10.97 33.69
N ALA A 187 -0.83 11.28 34.79
CA ALA A 187 -2.24 11.60 34.81
C ALA A 187 -2.56 13.04 34.36
N THR A 188 -1.56 13.92 34.34
CA THR A 188 -1.69 15.32 33.88
C THR A 188 -1.25 15.50 32.41
N ASP A 189 -0.47 14.58 31.85
CA ASP A 189 -0.07 14.65 30.44
C ASP A 189 -1.27 14.41 29.54
N THR A 190 -1.50 15.37 28.66
CA THR A 190 -2.57 15.27 27.64
C THR A 190 -2.11 14.57 26.37
N ILE A 191 -0.79 14.39 26.21
CA ILE A 191 -0.14 13.75 25.04
C ILE A 191 0.93 12.80 25.54
N VAL A 192 0.96 11.60 24.97
CA VAL A 192 1.96 10.56 25.26
C VAL A 192 2.47 9.97 23.95
N THR A 193 3.77 9.69 23.89
CA THR A 193 4.39 8.95 22.78
C THR A 193 4.60 7.48 23.19
N ALA A 194 4.20 6.56 22.33
CA ALA A 194 4.43 5.13 22.48
C ALA A 194 5.17 4.57 21.27
N GLY A 195 6.21 3.75 21.50
CA GLY A 195 6.94 3.07 20.43
C GLY A 195 6.27 1.77 20.03
N VAL A 196 6.15 1.51 18.73
CA VAL A 196 5.69 0.24 18.16
C VAL A 196 6.73 -0.28 17.18
N ARG A 197 7.18 -1.51 17.36
CA ARG A 197 8.09 -2.15 16.42
C ARG A 197 7.32 -2.71 15.24
N VAL A 198 7.77 -2.35 14.04
CA VAL A 198 7.20 -2.82 12.78
C VAL A 198 8.34 -3.42 11.97
N TYR A 199 8.22 -4.70 11.62
CA TYR A 199 9.12 -5.32 10.66
C TYR A 199 8.74 -4.87 9.26
N GLU A 200 9.70 -4.29 8.53
CA GLU A 200 9.50 -3.85 7.16
C GLU A 200 10.24 -4.78 6.19
N PRO A 201 9.51 -5.63 5.45
CA PRO A 201 10.11 -6.62 4.56
C PRO A 201 10.98 -6.01 3.45
N ASN A 202 10.64 -4.80 2.98
CA ASN A 202 11.39 -4.13 1.91
C ASN A 202 12.75 -3.60 2.39
N LEU A 203 12.87 -3.30 3.68
CA LEU A 203 14.14 -2.92 4.30
C LEU A 203 14.89 -4.14 4.85
N GLY A 204 14.18 -5.25 5.09
CA GLY A 204 14.71 -6.42 5.79
C GLY A 204 15.08 -6.14 7.26
N ASP A 205 14.48 -5.10 7.84
CA ASP A 205 14.82 -4.61 9.18
C ASP A 205 13.56 -4.20 9.96
N THR A 206 13.75 -3.96 11.27
CA THR A 206 12.69 -3.54 12.17
C THR A 206 12.79 -2.04 12.44
N PHE A 207 11.71 -1.32 12.19
CA PHE A 207 11.61 0.10 12.47
C PHE A 207 10.70 0.36 13.68
N VAL A 208 11.04 1.36 14.49
CA VAL A 208 10.22 1.77 15.64
C VAL A 208 9.41 2.99 15.25
N LEU A 209 8.11 2.81 15.13
CA LEU A 209 7.18 3.92 14.91
C LEU A 209 6.84 4.57 16.26
N LYS A 210 6.87 5.89 16.31
CA LYS A 210 6.53 6.71 17.48
C LYS A 210 5.09 7.20 17.33
N LEU A 211 4.19 6.54 18.04
CA LEU A 211 2.75 6.83 18.02
C LEU A 211 2.42 7.91 19.04
N LYS A 212 1.84 9.03 18.61
CA LYS A 212 1.32 10.08 19.52
C LYS A 212 -0.14 9.85 19.84
N LEU A 213 -0.39 9.67 21.13
CA LEU A 213 -1.76 9.51 21.64
C LEU A 213 -2.15 10.77 22.43
N ARG A 214 -3.39 11.20 22.23
CA ARG A 214 -4.01 12.31 22.97
C ARG A 214 -5.08 11.78 23.89
N ARG A 215 -5.08 12.27 25.14
CA ARG A 215 -6.14 11.98 26.09
C ARG A 215 -7.43 12.71 25.71
N GLN A 216 -8.54 12.00 25.70
CA GLN A 216 -9.86 12.52 25.43
C GLN A 216 -10.54 13.00 26.74
N GLU A 217 -11.66 13.73 26.64
CA GLU A 217 -12.42 14.22 27.78
C GLU A 217 -12.95 13.10 28.68
N ASP A 218 -13.28 11.94 28.10
CA ASP A 218 -13.71 10.73 28.81
C ASP A 218 -12.56 9.99 29.49
N GLY A 219 -11.32 10.46 29.36
CA GLY A 219 -10.11 9.86 29.89
C GLY A 219 -9.50 8.77 29.01
N SER A 220 -10.14 8.37 27.92
CA SER A 220 -9.57 7.44 26.93
C SER A 220 -8.43 8.07 26.13
N TRP A 221 -7.62 7.25 25.47
CA TRP A 221 -6.52 7.73 24.64
C TRP A 221 -6.78 7.42 23.18
N LYS A 222 -6.52 8.39 22.31
CA LYS A 222 -6.74 8.28 20.88
C LYS A 222 -5.44 8.58 20.12
N LEU A 223 -5.05 7.66 19.22
CA LEU A 223 -3.93 7.86 18.31
C LEU A 223 -4.30 8.94 17.30
N TYR A 224 -3.45 9.96 17.12
CA TYR A 224 -3.69 11.07 16.20
C TYR A 224 -2.51 11.39 15.27
N ASP A 225 -1.28 10.91 15.60
CA ASP A 225 -0.08 11.17 14.78
C ASP A 225 0.94 10.04 14.92
N ILE A 226 1.77 9.87 13.89
CA ILE A 226 3.00 9.08 13.90
C ILE A 226 4.15 10.06 13.75
N GLU A 227 4.85 10.34 14.85
CA GLU A 227 5.85 11.41 14.93
C GLU A 227 6.94 11.28 13.87
N ASN A 228 7.53 10.10 13.75
CA ASN A 228 8.63 9.79 12.85
C ASN A 228 8.18 9.15 11.51
N TYR A 229 6.93 9.40 11.09
CA TYR A 229 6.42 8.87 9.82
C TYR A 229 7.24 9.37 8.62
N GLN A 230 7.66 10.64 8.65
CA GLN A 230 8.45 11.22 7.56
C GLN A 230 9.78 10.48 7.38
N GLU A 231 10.50 10.22 8.48
CA GLU A 231 11.75 9.48 8.48
C GLU A 231 11.56 8.05 7.94
N TYR A 232 10.52 7.36 8.40
CA TYR A 232 10.16 6.02 7.93
C TYR A 232 9.85 6.00 6.43
N ALA A 233 8.99 6.92 5.97
CA ALA A 233 8.62 7.02 4.55
C ALA A 233 9.83 7.39 3.66
N GLU A 234 10.73 8.27 4.13
CA GLU A 234 11.95 8.65 3.42
C GLU A 234 12.90 7.45 3.21
N LEU A 235 13.08 6.61 4.24
CA LEU A 235 13.89 5.40 4.14
C LEU A 235 13.34 4.43 3.09
N LEU A 236 12.02 4.21 3.10
CA LEU A 236 11.36 3.33 2.14
C LEU A 236 11.41 3.88 0.72
N LEU A 237 11.12 5.17 0.53
CA LEU A 237 11.20 5.81 -0.78
C LEU A 237 12.62 5.71 -1.34
N LYS A 238 13.64 6.03 -0.54
CA LYS A 238 15.06 5.93 -0.98
C LYS A 238 15.45 4.52 -1.41
N GLN A 239 14.99 3.50 -0.69
CA GLN A 239 15.28 2.11 -1.03
C GLN A 239 14.55 1.70 -2.31
N ASN A 240 13.25 1.94 -2.36
CA ASN A 240 12.42 1.55 -3.48
C ASN A 240 12.74 2.34 -4.75
N ASP A 241 13.10 3.63 -4.63
CA ASP A 241 13.48 4.47 -5.77
C ASP A 241 14.81 4.03 -6.40
N ARG A 242 15.79 3.59 -5.61
CA ARG A 242 17.04 3.03 -6.15
C ARG A 242 16.78 1.82 -7.05
N ASP A 243 15.95 0.90 -6.58
CA ASP A 243 15.61 -0.30 -7.33
C ASP A 243 14.73 0.03 -8.55
N PHE A 244 13.84 1.00 -8.39
CA PHE A 244 13.00 1.50 -9.48
C PHE A 244 13.81 2.22 -10.58
N ILE A 245 14.77 3.06 -10.23
CA ILE A 245 15.64 3.74 -11.19
C ILE A 245 16.40 2.70 -12.03
N ARG A 246 17.01 1.70 -11.40
CA ARG A 246 17.71 0.61 -12.10
C ARG A 246 16.79 -0.17 -13.04
N TYR A 247 15.58 -0.45 -12.58
CA TYR A 247 14.56 -1.11 -13.39
C TYR A 247 14.15 -0.25 -14.59
N LYS A 248 13.86 1.03 -14.36
CA LYS A 248 13.49 2.01 -15.39
C LYS A 248 14.59 2.16 -16.46
N GLU A 249 15.84 2.20 -16.06
CA GLU A 249 16.98 2.26 -17.00
C GLU A 249 17.06 1.02 -17.90
N LYS A 250 16.90 -0.18 -17.33
CA LYS A 250 16.86 -1.44 -18.09
C LYS A 250 15.68 -1.47 -19.07
N VAL A 251 14.49 -1.11 -18.59
CA VAL A 251 13.30 -1.02 -19.45
C VAL A 251 13.53 -0.04 -20.61
N ARG A 252 14.04 1.15 -20.31
CA ARG A 252 14.35 2.17 -21.33
C ARG A 252 15.34 1.63 -22.36
N SER A 253 16.42 0.99 -21.95
CA SER A 253 17.41 0.39 -22.84
C SER A 253 16.79 -0.61 -23.82
N ILE A 254 15.96 -1.54 -23.31
CA ILE A 254 15.27 -2.53 -24.14
C ILE A 254 14.30 -1.87 -25.13
N LEU A 255 13.50 -0.89 -24.66
CA LEU A 255 12.54 -0.20 -25.53
C LEU A 255 13.24 0.64 -26.60
N THR A 256 14.35 1.33 -26.27
CA THR A 256 15.14 2.12 -27.23
C THR A 256 15.77 1.23 -28.28
N SER A 257 16.46 0.17 -27.89
CA SER A 257 17.04 -0.80 -28.84
C SER A 257 16.00 -1.44 -29.76
N THR A 258 14.79 -1.70 -29.23
CA THR A 258 13.69 -2.23 -30.04
C THR A 258 13.19 -1.17 -31.04
N GLN A 259 13.08 0.10 -30.61
CA GLN A 259 12.64 1.18 -31.49
C GLN A 259 13.65 1.41 -32.62
N GLU A 260 14.95 1.41 -32.30
CA GLU A 260 16.03 1.53 -33.30
C GLU A 260 15.91 0.46 -34.38
N LYS A 261 15.73 -0.80 -33.99
CA LYS A 261 15.52 -1.91 -34.94
C LYS A 261 14.27 -1.74 -35.80
N LEU A 262 13.18 -1.22 -35.22
CA LEU A 262 11.94 -0.96 -35.97
C LEU A 262 12.10 0.20 -36.95
N ASP A 263 12.87 1.21 -36.58
CA ASP A 263 13.16 2.36 -37.46
C ASP A 263 14.09 1.96 -38.61
N GLU A 264 15.11 1.13 -38.38
CA GLU A 264 15.95 0.51 -39.42
C GLU A 264 15.11 -0.32 -40.41
N LEU A 265 14.20 -1.15 -39.90
CA LEU A 265 13.28 -1.92 -40.76
C LEU A 265 12.38 -1.02 -41.60
N ARG A 266 11.88 0.09 -41.01
CA ARG A 266 11.04 1.04 -41.70
C ARG A 266 11.80 1.80 -42.80
N GLU A 267 13.06 2.13 -42.57
CA GLU A 267 13.93 2.74 -43.58
C GLU A 267 14.24 1.79 -44.72
N ALA A 268 14.49 0.50 -44.40
CA ALA A 268 14.75 -0.53 -45.42
C ALA A 268 13.49 -0.89 -46.24
N HIS A 269 12.32 -0.80 -45.63
CA HIS A 269 11.02 -1.14 -46.23
C HIS A 269 10.04 0.02 -46.09
N PRO A 270 10.12 1.06 -46.94
CA PRO A 270 9.26 2.24 -46.88
C PRO A 270 7.76 1.90 -47.06
N GLU A 271 7.47 0.86 -47.85
CA GLU A 271 6.15 0.25 -47.96
C GLU A 271 6.16 -1.08 -47.20
N PRO A 272 5.37 -1.24 -46.12
CA PRO A 272 5.33 -2.47 -45.35
C PRO A 272 4.97 -3.67 -46.22
N ASP A 273 5.87 -4.63 -46.34
CA ASP A 273 5.64 -5.94 -46.92
C ASP A 273 5.50 -7.01 -45.83
N MET A 274 5.17 -8.23 -46.25
CA MET A 274 4.96 -9.35 -45.33
C MET A 274 6.23 -9.70 -44.55
N ASP A 275 7.40 -9.63 -45.17
CA ASP A 275 8.67 -10.02 -44.58
C ASP A 275 9.09 -9.01 -43.51
N SER A 276 8.99 -7.71 -43.80
CA SER A 276 9.28 -6.65 -42.82
C SER A 276 8.35 -6.71 -41.60
N MET A 277 7.07 -7.05 -41.79
CA MET A 277 6.12 -7.24 -40.69
C MET A 277 6.44 -8.46 -39.82
N ILE A 278 6.87 -9.56 -40.42
CA ILE A 278 7.31 -10.76 -39.66
C ILE A 278 8.54 -10.43 -38.83
N GLU A 279 9.50 -9.70 -39.39
CA GLU A 279 10.73 -9.31 -38.69
C GLU A 279 10.46 -8.30 -37.56
N ALA A 280 9.60 -7.32 -37.80
CA ALA A 280 9.14 -6.40 -36.74
C ALA A 280 8.45 -7.14 -35.58
N ARG A 281 7.60 -8.12 -35.91
CA ARG A 281 6.92 -8.95 -34.90
C ARG A 281 7.91 -9.82 -34.12
N LYS A 282 8.92 -10.37 -34.77
CA LYS A 282 9.99 -11.14 -34.12
C LYS A 282 10.80 -10.27 -33.14
N SER A 283 11.29 -9.12 -33.60
CA SER A 283 12.02 -8.17 -32.79
C SER A 283 11.21 -7.75 -31.53
N LYS A 284 9.90 -7.54 -31.69
CA LYS A 284 9.05 -7.18 -30.59
C LYS A 284 8.79 -8.33 -29.61
N LYS A 285 8.69 -9.56 -30.12
CA LYS A 285 8.58 -10.76 -29.27
C LYS A 285 9.82 -10.92 -28.39
N GLU A 286 11.03 -10.76 -28.99
CA GLU A 286 12.30 -10.81 -28.26
C GLU A 286 12.37 -9.75 -27.17
N SER A 287 11.98 -8.51 -27.48
CA SER A 287 11.88 -7.41 -26.52
C SER A 287 10.90 -7.75 -25.38
N GLY A 288 9.73 -8.31 -25.71
CA GLY A 288 8.74 -8.73 -24.72
C GLY A 288 9.28 -9.76 -23.74
N GLN A 289 10.02 -10.76 -24.25
CA GLN A 289 10.68 -11.78 -23.41
C GLN A 289 11.71 -11.17 -22.47
N GLN A 290 12.58 -10.27 -22.98
CA GLN A 290 13.56 -9.57 -22.16
C GLN A 290 12.91 -8.74 -21.04
N LEU A 291 11.77 -8.09 -21.32
CA LEU A 291 11.02 -7.32 -20.32
C LEU A 291 10.36 -8.24 -19.27
N GLU A 292 9.87 -9.41 -19.67
CA GLU A 292 9.27 -10.40 -18.76
C GLU A 292 10.31 -11.04 -17.82
N GLU A 293 11.56 -11.16 -18.24
CA GLU A 293 12.67 -11.68 -17.42
C GLU A 293 13.16 -10.68 -16.36
N LEU A 294 12.81 -9.38 -16.49
CA LEU A 294 13.18 -8.39 -15.50
C LEU A 294 12.40 -8.60 -14.20
N LYS A 295 13.13 -8.70 -13.08
CA LYS A 295 12.51 -8.66 -11.76
C LYS A 295 11.90 -7.26 -11.53
N VAL A 296 10.59 -7.22 -11.42
CA VAL A 296 9.86 -5.98 -11.15
C VAL A 296 10.03 -5.61 -9.67
N PRO A 297 10.60 -4.44 -9.34
CA PRO A 297 10.70 -3.98 -7.97
C PRO A 297 9.32 -3.53 -7.45
N VAL A 298 9.18 -3.36 -6.15
CA VAL A 298 7.92 -2.94 -5.51
C VAL A 298 7.37 -1.66 -6.15
N ALA A 299 8.23 -0.66 -6.38
CA ALA A 299 7.86 0.59 -7.04
C ALA A 299 7.61 0.47 -8.55
N GLY A 300 7.94 -0.69 -9.15
CA GLY A 300 7.87 -0.90 -10.60
C GLY A 300 6.52 -1.38 -11.12
N GLY A 301 5.57 -1.66 -10.25
CA GLY A 301 4.29 -2.28 -10.62
C GLY A 301 3.51 -1.48 -11.66
N TYR A 302 3.39 -0.16 -11.48
CA TYR A 302 2.72 0.73 -12.42
C TYR A 302 3.43 0.78 -13.79
N LEU A 303 4.76 0.94 -13.79
CA LEU A 303 5.54 0.93 -15.03
C LEU A 303 5.41 -0.41 -15.75
N ASN A 304 5.46 -1.53 -15.03
CA ASN A 304 5.29 -2.86 -15.62
C ASN A 304 3.91 -3.03 -16.26
N GLN A 305 2.86 -2.49 -15.64
CA GLN A 305 1.52 -2.49 -16.24
C GLN A 305 1.47 -1.68 -17.55
N LEU A 306 2.05 -0.47 -17.56
CA LEU A 306 2.14 0.34 -18.78
C LEU A 306 2.91 -0.38 -19.89
N ILE A 307 3.96 -1.13 -19.55
CA ILE A 307 4.73 -1.94 -20.50
C ILE A 307 3.87 -3.07 -21.08
N LYS A 308 3.08 -3.75 -20.25
CA LYS A 308 2.15 -4.79 -20.71
C LYS A 308 1.09 -4.20 -21.65
N GLU A 309 0.46 -3.10 -21.26
CA GLU A 309 -0.49 -2.38 -22.12
C GLU A 309 0.16 -1.98 -23.45
N ARG A 310 1.42 -1.50 -23.43
CA ARG A 310 2.17 -1.16 -24.64
C ARG A 310 2.42 -2.37 -25.54
N LYS A 311 2.69 -3.53 -24.98
CA LYS A 311 2.84 -4.79 -25.71
C LYS A 311 1.53 -5.14 -26.46
N ASP A 312 0.41 -5.06 -25.76
CA ASP A 312 -0.90 -5.38 -26.34
C ASP A 312 -1.29 -4.40 -27.46
N LEU A 313 -1.06 -3.10 -27.24
CA LEU A 313 -1.26 -2.06 -28.24
C LEU A 313 -0.37 -2.25 -29.47
N PHE A 314 0.85 -2.75 -29.29
CA PHE A 314 1.71 -3.08 -30.42
C PHE A 314 1.12 -4.20 -31.27
N TYR A 315 0.62 -5.27 -30.66
CA TYR A 315 0.00 -6.35 -31.41
C TYR A 315 -1.29 -5.86 -32.11
N GLU A 316 -2.12 -5.06 -31.44
CA GLU A 316 -3.32 -4.44 -32.06
C GLU A 316 -2.93 -3.63 -33.31
N LEU A 317 -1.87 -2.85 -33.22
CA LEU A 317 -1.35 -2.06 -34.34
C LEU A 317 -0.82 -2.94 -35.49
N MET A 318 -0.02 -3.96 -35.16
CA MET A 318 0.54 -4.90 -36.14
C MET A 318 -0.56 -5.69 -36.86
N ASP A 319 -1.55 -6.19 -36.11
CA ASP A 319 -2.68 -6.91 -36.70
C ASP A 319 -3.51 -6.02 -37.64
N SER A 320 -3.65 -4.72 -37.29
CA SER A 320 -4.32 -3.74 -38.16
C SER A 320 -3.55 -3.47 -39.45
N TYR A 321 -2.20 -3.42 -39.40
CA TYR A 321 -1.37 -3.32 -40.61
C TYR A 321 -1.42 -4.60 -41.44
N TYR A 322 -1.38 -5.75 -40.80
CA TYR A 322 -1.51 -7.05 -41.49
C TYR A 322 -2.86 -7.16 -42.23
N ASP A 323 -3.95 -6.76 -41.58
CA ASP A 323 -5.30 -6.71 -42.20
C ASP A 323 -5.30 -5.80 -43.43
N LEU A 324 -4.67 -4.62 -43.35
CA LEU A 324 -4.56 -3.70 -44.47
C LEU A 324 -3.75 -4.30 -45.63
N ALA A 325 -2.62 -4.92 -45.35
CA ALA A 325 -1.77 -5.53 -46.37
C ALA A 325 -2.49 -6.75 -47.04
N SER A 326 -3.13 -7.60 -46.25
CA SER A 326 -3.91 -8.74 -46.77
C SER A 326 -5.05 -8.27 -47.65
N GLN A 327 -5.84 -7.28 -47.22
CA GLN A 327 -6.92 -6.71 -48.02
C GLN A 327 -6.41 -6.05 -49.29
N THR A 328 -5.26 -5.42 -49.27
CA THR A 328 -4.63 -4.83 -50.46
C THR A 328 -4.24 -5.93 -51.47
N GLN A 329 -3.64 -7.02 -50.97
CA GLN A 329 -3.27 -8.17 -51.80
C GLN A 329 -4.52 -8.85 -52.41
N ASP A 330 -5.58 -9.05 -51.61
CA ASP A 330 -6.83 -9.61 -52.07
C ASP A 330 -7.51 -8.75 -53.14
N MET A 331 -7.50 -7.43 -52.96
CA MET A 331 -7.99 -6.46 -53.94
C MET A 331 -7.23 -6.57 -55.25
N ASN A 332 -5.90 -6.61 -55.19
CA ASN A 332 -5.04 -6.72 -56.38
C ASN A 332 -5.31 -8.06 -57.12
N THR A 333 -5.42 -9.15 -56.36
CA THR A 333 -5.78 -10.48 -56.92
C THR A 333 -7.16 -10.48 -57.56
N ALA A 334 -8.15 -9.88 -56.93
CA ALA A 334 -9.51 -9.76 -57.49
C ALA A 334 -9.51 -8.89 -58.76
N LYS A 335 -8.70 -7.81 -58.79
CA LYS A 335 -8.55 -6.95 -59.94
C LYS A 335 -7.91 -7.66 -61.13
N GLU A 336 -6.88 -8.47 -60.89
CA GLU A 336 -6.24 -9.28 -61.96
C GLU A 336 -7.19 -10.39 -62.48
N LYS A 337 -7.84 -11.14 -61.58
CA LYS A 337 -8.84 -12.16 -61.98
C LYS A 337 -10.01 -11.58 -62.79
N ALA A 338 -10.40 -10.33 -62.56
CA ALA A 338 -11.45 -9.67 -63.34
C ALA A 338 -11.00 -9.34 -64.78
N LYS A 339 -9.69 -9.30 -65.09
CA LYS A 339 -9.10 -9.09 -66.41
C LYS A 339 -8.97 -10.38 -67.23
N GLU A 340 -8.94 -11.54 -66.58
CA GLU A 340 -8.75 -12.83 -67.25
C GLU A 340 -9.90 -13.18 -68.16
N PRO A 341 -9.65 -13.83 -69.34
CA PRO A 341 -10.70 -14.28 -70.23
C PRO A 341 -11.49 -15.42 -69.61
N VAL A 342 -12.80 -15.23 -69.47
CA VAL A 342 -13.71 -16.23 -68.85
C VAL A 342 -14.28 -17.18 -69.86
N PRO A 343 -14.23 -18.54 -69.65
CA PRO A 343 -14.89 -19.52 -70.51
C PRO A 343 -16.39 -19.24 -70.64
N LYS A 344 -16.96 -19.50 -71.85
CA LYS A 344 -18.34 -19.11 -72.24
C LYS A 344 -19.48 -19.53 -71.30
N LYS A 345 -19.20 -20.33 -70.24
CA LYS A 345 -20.23 -20.83 -69.30
C LYS A 345 -20.04 -20.36 -67.84
N GLN A 346 -19.04 -19.52 -67.57
CA GLN A 346 -18.82 -19.01 -66.20
C GLN A 346 -19.15 -17.52 -66.08
N ARG A 347 -19.75 -17.11 -64.92
CA ARG A 347 -19.97 -15.68 -64.63
C ARG A 347 -18.63 -15.02 -64.29
N ARG A 348 -18.33 -13.87 -64.90
CA ARG A 348 -17.16 -13.04 -64.53
C ARG A 348 -17.21 -12.66 -63.07
N PRO A 349 -16.11 -12.81 -62.33
CA PRO A 349 -16.00 -12.19 -61.01
C PRO A 349 -16.14 -10.67 -61.15
N VAL A 350 -17.06 -10.10 -60.40
CA VAL A 350 -17.31 -8.65 -60.44
C VAL A 350 -16.37 -8.00 -59.46
N TYR A 351 -15.34 -7.31 -60.00
CA TYR A 351 -14.53 -6.41 -59.18
C TYR A 351 -15.30 -5.12 -58.91
N ASN A 352 -15.55 -4.83 -57.63
CA ASN A 352 -16.25 -3.59 -57.24
C ASN A 352 -15.24 -2.72 -56.42
N GLU A 353 -14.71 -1.73 -57.08
CA GLU A 353 -13.71 -0.81 -56.51
C GLU A 353 -14.23 -0.06 -55.29
N ALA A 354 -15.49 0.36 -55.29
CA ALA A 354 -16.08 1.07 -54.16
C ALA A 354 -16.13 0.21 -52.87
N VAL A 355 -16.42 -1.10 -53.02
CA VAL A 355 -16.43 -2.04 -51.88
C VAL A 355 -15.04 -2.23 -51.29
N TRP A 356 -14.03 -2.38 -52.17
CA TRP A 356 -12.65 -2.54 -51.71
C TRP A 356 -12.11 -1.28 -51.08
N ASN A 357 -12.35 -0.13 -51.69
CA ASN A 357 -11.96 1.16 -51.11
C ASN A 357 -12.63 1.39 -49.74
N GLY A 358 -13.88 1.00 -49.56
CA GLY A 358 -14.56 1.05 -48.27
C GLY A 358 -13.92 0.14 -47.19
N ARG A 359 -13.45 -1.06 -47.58
CA ARG A 359 -12.74 -1.98 -46.67
C ARG A 359 -11.37 -1.41 -46.27
N LEU A 360 -10.58 -0.92 -47.24
CA LEU A 360 -9.28 -0.30 -46.99
C LEU A 360 -9.38 0.96 -46.11
N ALA A 361 -10.44 1.77 -46.32
CA ALA A 361 -10.71 2.94 -45.48
C ALA A 361 -10.94 2.56 -44.02
N LYS A 362 -11.74 1.51 -43.74
CA LYS A 362 -11.96 0.99 -42.38
C LYS A 362 -10.69 0.45 -41.75
N SER A 363 -9.82 -0.24 -42.50
CA SER A 363 -8.55 -0.73 -41.96
C SER A 363 -7.61 0.44 -41.64
N LYS A 364 -7.57 1.49 -42.45
CA LYS A 364 -6.80 2.71 -42.17
C LYS A 364 -7.31 3.45 -40.91
N GLU A 365 -8.62 3.50 -40.71
CA GLU A 365 -9.22 4.08 -39.51
C GLU A 365 -8.79 3.32 -38.26
N LYS A 366 -8.83 1.98 -38.26
CA LYS A 366 -8.32 1.14 -37.16
C LYS A 366 -6.85 1.41 -36.86
N ILE A 367 -6.02 1.55 -37.89
CA ILE A 367 -4.60 1.88 -37.72
C ILE A 367 -4.45 3.24 -37.01
N ASN A 368 -5.20 4.26 -37.45
CA ASN A 368 -5.14 5.59 -36.82
C ASN A 368 -5.56 5.54 -35.33
N GLU A 369 -6.60 4.79 -35.00
CA GLU A 369 -7.02 4.60 -33.59
C GLU A 369 -5.96 3.87 -32.78
N ALA A 370 -5.37 2.79 -33.30
CA ALA A 370 -4.30 2.06 -32.62
C ALA A 370 -3.04 2.92 -32.44
N GLN A 371 -2.67 3.73 -33.44
CA GLN A 371 -1.56 4.70 -33.34
C GLN A 371 -1.81 5.75 -32.26
N LYS A 372 -3.03 6.26 -32.15
CA LYS A 372 -3.40 7.21 -31.08
C LYS A 372 -3.24 6.59 -29.70
N LYS A 373 -3.82 5.40 -29.48
CA LYS A 373 -3.66 4.67 -28.22
C LYS A 373 -2.17 4.42 -27.87
N TRP A 374 -1.37 4.08 -28.88
CA TRP A 374 0.07 3.89 -28.73
C TRP A 374 0.80 5.17 -28.32
N ALA A 375 0.45 6.30 -28.91
CA ALA A 375 1.02 7.60 -28.54
C ALA A 375 0.64 8.00 -27.11
N ASP A 376 -0.63 7.79 -26.72
CA ASP A 376 -1.12 8.09 -25.37
C ASP A 376 -0.43 7.22 -24.31
N ASN A 377 -0.16 5.94 -24.60
CA ASN A 377 0.61 5.08 -23.69
C ASN A 377 2.08 5.53 -23.60
N LYS A 378 2.69 5.94 -24.73
CA LYS A 378 4.05 6.45 -24.75
C LYS A 378 4.23 7.71 -23.88
N ALA A 379 3.23 8.56 -23.84
CA ALA A 379 3.26 9.77 -23.02
C ALA A 379 3.24 9.49 -21.49
N LYS A 380 2.78 8.32 -21.09
CA LYS A 380 2.73 7.87 -19.68
C LYS A 380 4.00 7.13 -19.24
N LEU A 381 4.81 6.62 -20.17
CA LEU A 381 6.08 5.92 -19.93
C LEU A 381 7.25 6.88 -19.77
#